data_380b27a6a7dac50e904995af604ab369
#
_entry.id   380b27a6a7dac50e904995af604ab369
#
_cell.length_a   1.000
_cell.length_b   1.000
_cell.length_c   1.000
_cell.angle_alpha   90.00
_cell.angle_beta   90.00
_cell.angle_gamma   90.00
#
_symmetry.space_group_name_H-M   'P 1'
#
loop_
_entity.id
_entity.type
_entity.pdbx_description
1 polymer ?
#
loop_
_entity_poly.entity_id
_entity_poly.type
_entity_poly.pdbx_seq_one_letter_code
_entity_poly.pdbx_strand_id
1 'polypeptide(L)' 'QKAAEEAEQYRAKTGNRSPEEVLKEVSRLEDEMYKAASELDFETAARLRDEIAELKEAALRTA' A
#
# COMPACT_ATOMS: atom_id res chain seq x y z
N GLN A 1 12.68 2.68 20.50
CA GLN A 1 12.13 3.97 20.07
C GLN A 1 11.83 3.98 18.60
N LYS A 2 12.78 3.50 17.77
CA LYS A 2 12.51 3.38 16.34
C LYS A 2 11.37 2.40 16.06
N ALA A 3 11.29 1.33 16.83
CA ALA A 3 10.24 0.35 16.66
C ALA A 3 8.86 0.96 16.92
N ALA A 4 8.76 1.84 17.93
CA ALA A 4 7.49 2.50 18.23
C ALA A 4 7.10 3.47 17.13
N GLU A 5 8.06 4.22 16.59
CA GLU A 5 7.80 5.15 15.49
C GLU A 5 7.35 4.40 14.23
N GLU A 6 8.02 3.29 13.94
CA GLU A 6 7.66 2.47 12.79
C GLU A 6 6.26 1.88 12.93
N ALA A 7 5.90 1.45 14.15
CA ALA A 7 4.56 0.93 14.41
C ALA A 7 3.50 2.00 14.22
N GLU A 8 3.76 3.23 14.67
CA GLU A 8 2.83 4.33 14.47
C GLU A 8 2.66 4.66 13.00
N GLN A 9 3.75 4.68 12.24
CA GLN A 9 3.69 4.92 10.80
C GLN A 9 2.91 3.83 10.09
N TYR A 10 3.11 2.58 10.51
CA TYR A 10 2.37 1.46 9.94
C TYR A 10 0.87 1.62 10.19
N ARG A 11 0.48 1.94 11.42
CA ARG A 11 -0.92 2.14 11.78
C ARG A 11 -1.55 3.29 11.01
N ALA A 12 -0.80 4.38 10.83
CA ALA A 12 -1.29 5.54 10.10
C ALA A 12 -1.60 5.19 8.65
N LYS A 13 -0.76 4.37 8.01
CA LYS A 13 -0.94 3.99 6.62
C LYS A 13 -1.94 2.87 6.43
N THR A 14 -2.02 1.94 7.37
CA THR A 14 -2.81 0.72 7.19
C THR A 14 -4.12 0.70 7.95
N GLY A 15 -4.38 1.70 8.82
CA GLY A 15 -5.60 1.74 9.61
C GLY A 15 -5.69 0.59 10.60
N ASN A 16 -4.57 0.17 11.17
CA ASN A 16 -4.48 -0.93 12.14
C ASN A 16 -4.82 -2.30 11.55
N ARG A 17 -4.82 -2.43 10.25
CA ARG A 17 -5.05 -3.72 9.61
C ARG A 17 -3.82 -4.62 9.76
N SER A 18 -4.03 -5.94 9.77
CA SER A 18 -2.93 -6.90 9.81
C SER A 18 -2.14 -6.87 8.50
N PRO A 19 -0.89 -7.34 8.50
CA PRO A 19 -0.12 -7.44 7.25
C PRO A 19 -0.84 -8.23 6.16
N GLU A 20 -1.57 -9.28 6.53
CA GLU A 20 -2.33 -10.06 5.55
C GLU A 20 -3.44 -9.23 4.91
N GLU A 21 -4.14 -8.44 5.71
CA GLU A 21 -5.18 -7.55 5.19
C GLU A 21 -4.59 -6.47 4.30
N VAL A 22 -3.41 -5.95 4.67
CA VAL A 22 -2.71 -4.97 3.85
C VAL A 22 -2.34 -5.57 2.49
N LEU A 23 -1.87 -6.82 2.47
CA LEU A 23 -1.53 -7.47 1.21
C LEU A 23 -2.74 -7.71 0.33
N LYS A 24 -3.91 -7.98 0.92
CA LYS A 24 -5.15 -8.07 0.16
C LYS A 24 -5.52 -6.73 -0.46
N GLU A 25 -5.34 -5.65 0.29
CA GLU A 25 -5.59 -4.32 -0.22
C GLU A 25 -4.62 -3.98 -1.35
N VAL A 26 -3.34 -4.35 -1.20
CA VAL A 26 -2.35 -4.17 -2.25
C VAL A 26 -2.78 -4.90 -3.53
N SER A 27 -3.26 -6.13 -3.40
CA SER A 27 -3.72 -6.89 -4.56
C SER A 27 -4.87 -6.18 -5.28
N ARG A 28 -5.81 -5.64 -4.52
CA ARG A 28 -6.93 -4.88 -5.08
C ARG A 28 -6.45 -3.62 -5.80
N LEU A 29 -5.50 -2.92 -5.19
CA LEU A 29 -4.93 -1.71 -5.79
C LEU A 29 -4.14 -2.03 -7.06
N GLU A 30 -3.46 -3.18 -7.10
CA GLU A 30 -2.76 -3.61 -8.30
C GLU A 30 -3.72 -3.86 -9.46
N ASP A 31 -4.85 -4.48 -9.17
CA ASP A 31 -5.89 -4.70 -10.20
C ASP A 31 -6.41 -3.37 -10.73
N GLU A 32 -6.67 -2.42 -9.84
CA GLU A 32 -7.11 -1.09 -10.24
C GLU A 32 -6.03 -0.36 -11.05
N MET A 33 -4.77 -0.52 -10.65
CA MET A 33 -3.66 0.09 -11.37
C MET A 33 -3.58 -0.43 -12.81
N TYR A 34 -3.67 -1.75 -12.99
CA TYR A 34 -3.61 -2.34 -14.32
C TYR A 34 -4.81 -1.91 -15.16
N LYS A 35 -5.97 -1.79 -14.54
CA LYS A 35 -7.15 -1.30 -15.24
C LYS A 35 -6.95 0.13 -15.72
N ALA A 36 -6.44 1.00 -14.84
CA ALA A 36 -6.16 2.38 -15.20
C ALA A 36 -5.16 2.46 -16.35
N ALA A 37 -4.10 1.66 -16.27
CA ALA A 37 -3.09 1.62 -17.33
C ALA A 37 -3.68 1.15 -18.66
N SER A 38 -4.57 0.15 -18.61
CA SER A 38 -5.21 -0.35 -19.83
C SER A 38 -6.12 0.69 -20.48
N GLU A 39 -6.63 1.62 -19.68
CA GLU A 39 -7.46 2.73 -20.16
C GLU A 39 -6.62 3.96 -20.48
N LEU A 40 -5.30 3.84 -20.44
CA LEU A 40 -4.35 4.92 -20.69
C LEU A 40 -4.46 6.06 -19.66
N ASP A 41 -5.01 5.77 -18.48
CA ASP A 41 -5.08 6.71 -17.38
C ASP A 41 -3.81 6.58 -16.54
N PHE A 42 -2.73 7.12 -17.06
CA PHE A 42 -1.40 6.93 -16.47
C PHE A 42 -1.24 7.70 -15.15
N GLU A 43 -1.95 8.79 -14.96
CA GLU A 43 -1.90 9.54 -13.71
C GLU A 43 -2.47 8.72 -12.56
N THR A 44 -3.63 8.10 -12.79
CA THR A 44 -4.25 7.23 -11.78
C THR A 44 -3.38 6.00 -11.54
N ALA A 45 -2.86 5.41 -12.61
CA ALA A 45 -1.97 4.24 -12.47
C ALA A 45 -0.72 4.58 -11.64
N ALA A 46 -0.14 5.74 -11.86
CA ALA A 46 1.05 6.17 -11.12
C ALA A 46 0.73 6.41 -9.64
N ARG A 47 -0.41 7.02 -9.34
CA ARG A 47 -0.83 7.25 -7.96
C ARG A 47 -1.05 5.93 -7.24
N LEU A 48 -1.73 4.99 -7.90
CA LEU A 48 -1.97 3.67 -7.32
C LEU A 48 -0.66 2.91 -7.10
N ARG A 49 0.28 3.00 -8.03
CA ARG A 49 1.60 2.41 -7.87
C ARG A 49 2.29 2.94 -6.62
N ASP A 50 2.22 4.24 -6.40
CA ASP A 50 2.85 4.85 -5.23
C ASP A 50 2.19 4.40 -3.93
N GLU A 51 0.86 4.31 -3.91
CA GLU A 51 0.14 3.79 -2.75
C GLU A 51 0.51 2.35 -2.44
N ILE A 52 0.61 1.52 -3.47
CA ILE A 52 1.03 0.13 -3.34
C ILE A 52 2.42 0.04 -2.72
N ALA A 53 3.35 0.84 -3.23
CA ALA A 53 4.72 0.84 -2.71
C ALA A 53 4.76 1.23 -1.24
N GLU A 54 4.00 2.24 -0.83
CA GLU A 54 3.94 2.66 0.55
C GLU A 54 3.37 1.59 1.46
N LEU A 55 2.30 0.93 1.04
CA LEU A 55 1.68 -0.13 1.83
C LEU A 55 2.61 -1.34 1.95
N LYS A 56 3.26 -1.74 0.88
CA LYS A 56 4.21 -2.85 0.90
C LYS A 56 5.37 -2.55 1.84
N GLU A 57 5.91 -1.34 1.76
CA GLU A 57 7.02 -0.94 2.60
C GLU A 57 6.62 -0.95 4.08
N ALA A 58 5.44 -0.43 4.40
CA ALA A 58 4.94 -0.43 5.76
C ALA A 58 4.76 -1.86 6.29
N ALA A 59 4.22 -2.76 5.48
CA ALA A 59 4.02 -4.15 5.87
C ALA A 59 5.36 -4.86 6.12
N LEU A 60 6.35 -4.60 5.28
CA LEU A 60 7.67 -5.21 5.44
C LEU A 60 8.40 -4.72 6.69
N ARG A 61 8.19 -3.46 7.07
CA ARG A 61 8.85 -2.90 8.26
C ARG A 61 8.36 -3.51 9.55
N THR A 62 7.12 -3.98 9.57
CA THR A 62 6.52 -4.52 10.79
C THR A 62 6.44 -6.05 10.78
N ALA A 63 6.85 -6.66 9.71
CA ALA A 63 6.88 -8.12 9.61
C ALA A 63 8.16 -8.74 10.26
#